data_0b9ccba960b3f6a1d8571c1dda0ca460
#
_entry.id   0b9ccba960b3f6a1d8571c1dda0ca460
#
_cell.length_a   1.000
_cell.length_b   1.000
_cell.length_c   1.000
_cell.angle_alpha   90.00
_cell.angle_beta   90.00
_cell.angle_gamma   90.00
#
_symmetry.space_group_name_H-M   'P 1'
#
loop_
_entity.id
_entity.type
_entity.pdbx_description
1 polymer ?
#
loop_
_entity_poly.entity_id
_entity_poly.type
_entity_poly.pdbx_seq_one_letter_code
_entity_poly.pdbx_strand_id
1 'polypeptide(L)'
;MDFGHILKSLVGMAKSDIEKKVEQQQTMSDRIVVDAVEVVEPFDFPPVDPGSIITLEKPAHFRLKMKRFTQLGSGNKRWYDAIMDVRFDKGFKTNGTSAPKIFNLQVPAYIAMTEKNANIYNAAAFIHDGLYACKGEIEEEGVPNAKNSKRRYTLSRIECDNILSEIWRKSDFVDSLTAKIGELGVNLFAGGEEHWDNDDLHCKTSFSAKIKYLK
;
A
#
# COMPACT_ATOMS: atom_id res chain seq x y z
N MET A 1 19.01 -15.93 1.69
CA MET A 1 19.87 -14.76 2.03
C MET A 1 19.89 -14.58 3.53
N ASP A 2 21.05 -14.42 4.16
CA ASP A 2 21.16 -14.35 5.63
C ASP A 2 20.64 -12.99 6.13
N PHE A 3 19.51 -13.02 6.82
CA PHE A 3 18.81 -11.86 7.38
C PHE A 3 19.69 -11.03 8.35
N GLY A 4 20.58 -11.71 9.09
CA GLY A 4 21.52 -11.06 10.00
C GLY A 4 22.57 -10.20 9.29
N HIS A 5 22.94 -10.56 8.09
CA HIS A 5 23.94 -9.82 7.30
C HIS A 5 23.35 -8.53 6.71
N ILE A 6 22.08 -8.57 6.28
CA ILE A 6 21.37 -7.40 5.73
C ILE A 6 21.06 -6.38 6.82
N LEU A 7 20.62 -6.84 8.00
CA LEU A 7 20.37 -5.97 9.16
C LEU A 7 21.67 -5.26 9.63
N LYS A 8 22.79 -5.97 9.69
CA LYS A 8 24.10 -5.36 10.03
C LYS A 8 24.54 -4.34 8.99
N SER A 9 24.26 -4.58 7.71
CA SER A 9 24.57 -3.66 6.61
C SER A 9 23.76 -2.35 6.70
N LEU A 10 22.49 -2.41 7.11
CA LEU A 10 21.62 -1.24 7.20
C LEU A 10 21.83 -0.43 8.49
N VAL A 11 22.12 -1.09 9.62
CA VAL A 11 22.44 -0.41 10.87
C VAL A 11 23.73 0.42 10.77
N GLY A 12 24.64 0.05 9.85
CA GLY A 12 25.87 0.81 9.56
C GLY A 12 25.74 1.88 8.50
N MET A 13 24.58 2.01 7.82
CA MET A 13 24.41 2.99 6.75
C MET A 13 24.05 4.37 7.31
N ALA A 14 24.72 5.41 6.80
CA ALA A 14 24.32 6.77 7.08
C ALA A 14 22.91 7.05 6.50
N LYS A 15 22.16 7.95 7.13
CA LYS A 15 20.81 8.35 6.69
C LYS A 15 20.78 8.73 5.19
N SER A 16 21.81 9.41 4.71
CA SER A 16 21.99 9.80 3.30
C SER A 16 22.08 8.61 2.33
N ASP A 17 22.64 7.49 2.78
CA ASP A 17 22.80 6.30 1.92
C ASP A 17 21.49 5.50 1.83
N ILE A 18 20.67 5.54 2.88
CA ILE A 18 19.32 4.98 2.89
C ILE A 18 18.45 5.81 1.93
N GLU A 19 18.51 7.14 2.03
CA GLU A 19 17.77 8.04 1.16
C GLU A 19 18.15 7.85 -0.32
N LYS A 20 19.44 7.70 -0.64
CA LYS A 20 19.91 7.41 -2.01
C LYS A 20 19.41 6.08 -2.55
N LYS A 21 19.40 5.02 -1.72
CA LYS A 21 18.87 3.71 -2.15
C LYS A 21 17.36 3.77 -2.40
N VAL A 22 16.61 4.49 -1.57
CA VAL A 22 15.17 4.73 -1.76
C VAL A 22 14.96 5.49 -3.07
N GLU A 23 15.72 6.56 -3.32
CA GLU A 23 15.63 7.32 -4.58
C GLU A 23 15.97 6.48 -5.81
N GLN A 24 17.00 5.64 -5.75
CA GLN A 24 17.39 4.77 -6.86
C GLN A 24 16.30 3.73 -7.17
N GLN A 25 15.68 3.12 -6.18
CA GLN A 25 14.55 2.22 -6.42
C GLN A 25 13.33 2.94 -7.00
N GLN A 26 13.06 4.17 -6.54
CA GLN A 26 11.97 4.99 -7.05
C GLN A 26 12.19 5.49 -8.49
N THR A 27 13.43 5.59 -8.97
CA THR A 27 13.71 6.04 -10.36
C THR A 27 13.42 4.97 -11.41
N MET A 28 13.38 3.69 -11.05
CA MET A 28 13.25 2.58 -12.00
C MET A 28 11.83 2.02 -12.14
N SER A 29 10.92 2.32 -11.20
CA SER A 29 9.56 1.80 -11.19
C SER A 29 8.52 2.87 -11.53
N ASP A 30 7.32 2.44 -11.89
CA ASP A 30 6.14 3.30 -11.91
C ASP A 30 5.91 3.85 -10.48
N ARG A 31 5.54 5.13 -10.38
CA ARG A 31 5.40 5.83 -9.11
C ARG A 31 3.97 6.22 -8.86
N ILE A 32 3.58 6.15 -7.60
CA ILE A 32 2.28 6.60 -7.13
C ILE A 32 2.49 7.66 -6.05
N VAL A 33 1.74 8.76 -6.15
CA VAL A 33 1.62 9.78 -5.10
C VAL A 33 0.16 9.86 -4.72
N VAL A 34 -0.16 9.66 -3.46
CA VAL A 34 -1.52 9.82 -2.94
C VAL A 34 -1.69 11.25 -2.45
N ASP A 35 -2.56 12.01 -3.12
CA ASP A 35 -2.86 13.40 -2.74
C ASP A 35 -3.82 13.46 -1.54
N ALA A 36 -4.85 12.59 -1.53
CA ALA A 36 -5.84 12.51 -0.45
C ALA A 36 -6.45 11.11 -0.35
N VAL A 37 -6.89 10.78 0.87
CA VAL A 37 -7.68 9.58 1.19
C VAL A 37 -9.07 10.03 1.65
N GLU A 38 -10.09 9.62 0.93
CA GLU A 38 -11.50 9.84 1.26
C GLU A 38 -12.06 8.55 1.85
N VAL A 39 -12.60 8.63 3.06
CA VAL A 39 -13.32 7.55 3.72
C VAL A 39 -14.78 7.62 3.27
N VAL A 40 -15.19 6.74 2.36
CA VAL A 40 -16.56 6.68 1.85
C VAL A 40 -17.43 5.83 2.78
N GLU A 41 -16.93 4.66 3.16
CA GLU A 41 -17.51 3.79 4.18
C GLU A 41 -16.40 3.40 5.15
N PRO A 42 -16.49 3.79 6.44
CA PRO A 42 -15.43 3.55 7.42
C PRO A 42 -15.31 2.08 7.78
N PHE A 43 -14.13 1.69 8.27
CA PHE A 43 -13.95 0.39 8.91
C PHE A 43 -14.83 0.24 10.13
N ASP A 44 -15.27 -0.99 10.36
CA ASP A 44 -15.97 -1.41 11.56
C ASP A 44 -15.41 -2.78 12.00
N PHE A 45 -14.60 -2.76 13.04
CA PHE A 45 -14.04 -3.94 13.69
C PHE A 45 -13.85 -3.67 15.19
N PRO A 46 -14.00 -4.72 16.04
CA PRO A 46 -13.82 -4.56 17.48
C PRO A 46 -12.35 -4.25 17.81
N PRO A 47 -12.06 -3.70 18.99
CA PRO A 47 -10.70 -3.61 19.49
C PRO A 47 -10.04 -5.01 19.48
N VAL A 48 -8.82 -5.08 18.97
CA VAL A 48 -8.06 -6.34 18.87
C VAL A 48 -6.66 -6.14 19.48
N ASP A 49 -6.09 -7.21 20.01
CA ASP A 49 -4.73 -7.19 20.51
C ASP A 49 -3.72 -7.07 19.36
N PRO A 50 -2.58 -6.42 19.58
CA PRO A 50 -1.51 -6.34 18.58
C PRO A 50 -1.11 -7.74 18.07
N GLY A 51 -1.09 -7.90 16.74
CA GLY A 51 -0.77 -9.17 16.09
C GLY A 51 -1.94 -10.14 15.93
N SER A 52 -3.14 -9.78 16.40
CA SER A 52 -4.35 -10.54 16.14
C SER A 52 -4.87 -10.30 14.72
N ILE A 53 -5.59 -11.28 14.18
CA ILE A 53 -6.29 -11.14 12.92
C ILE A 53 -7.52 -10.27 13.11
N ILE A 54 -7.59 -9.17 12.37
CA ILE A 54 -8.75 -8.29 12.28
C ILE A 54 -9.69 -8.86 11.21
N THR A 55 -10.97 -8.95 11.53
CA THR A 55 -12.01 -9.34 10.57
C THR A 55 -13.04 -8.23 10.47
N LEU A 56 -13.32 -7.74 9.27
CA LEU A 56 -14.31 -6.69 9.06
C LEU A 56 -15.73 -7.21 9.33
N GLU A 57 -16.47 -6.51 10.18
CA GLU A 57 -17.86 -6.81 10.50
C GLU A 57 -18.84 -6.24 9.47
N LYS A 58 -18.43 -5.19 8.76
CA LYS A 58 -19.19 -4.54 7.68
C LYS A 58 -18.28 -4.27 6.48
N PRO A 59 -18.84 -4.05 5.29
CA PRO A 59 -18.07 -3.54 4.15
C PRO A 59 -17.41 -2.21 4.48
N ALA A 60 -16.25 -1.95 3.84
CA ALA A 60 -15.58 -0.67 3.90
C ALA A 60 -15.19 -0.20 2.49
N HIS A 61 -15.17 1.13 2.27
CA HIS A 61 -14.86 1.72 0.99
C HIS A 61 -14.02 2.97 1.15
N PHE A 62 -12.91 3.01 0.44
CA PHE A 62 -11.98 4.13 0.40
C PHE A 62 -11.77 4.59 -1.03
N ARG A 63 -11.53 5.89 -1.18
CA ARG A 63 -11.17 6.51 -2.45
C ARG A 63 -9.88 7.28 -2.30
N LEU A 64 -8.87 6.91 -3.08
CA LEU A 64 -7.59 7.58 -3.12
C LEU A 64 -7.56 8.53 -4.32
N LYS A 65 -7.40 9.83 -4.08
CA LYS A 65 -6.99 10.77 -5.12
C LYS A 65 -5.49 10.66 -5.27
N MET A 66 -5.02 10.38 -6.48
CA MET A 66 -3.62 10.05 -6.68
C MET A 66 -3.11 10.50 -8.04
N LYS A 67 -1.78 10.59 -8.13
CA LYS A 67 -1.05 10.71 -9.40
C LYS A 67 -0.22 9.46 -9.61
N ARG A 68 -0.20 8.97 -10.83
CA ARG A 68 0.58 7.81 -11.21
C ARG A 68 1.52 8.16 -12.34
N PHE A 69 2.83 7.92 -12.14
CA PHE A 69 3.84 8.05 -13.19
C PHE A 69 3.97 6.71 -13.89
N THR A 70 3.42 6.59 -15.06
CA THR A 70 3.38 5.34 -15.81
C THR A 70 3.31 5.58 -17.31
N GLN A 71 3.52 4.52 -18.09
CA GLN A 71 3.30 4.51 -19.53
C GLN A 71 1.93 3.93 -19.84
N LEU A 72 1.04 4.73 -20.42
CA LEU A 72 -0.26 4.28 -20.89
C LEU A 72 -0.27 4.24 -22.42
N GLY A 73 -0.52 3.06 -22.98
CA GLY A 73 -0.48 2.84 -24.42
C GLY A 73 0.92 2.96 -25.01
N SER A 74 1.04 3.55 -26.22
CA SER A 74 2.32 3.71 -26.94
C SER A 74 3.07 5.01 -26.61
N GLY A 75 2.57 5.78 -25.63
CA GLY A 75 3.18 7.06 -25.23
C GLY A 75 4.42 6.88 -24.35
N ASN A 76 5.07 8.01 -24.04
CA ASN A 76 6.13 8.04 -23.02
C ASN A 76 5.55 7.96 -21.61
N LYS A 77 6.36 7.53 -20.63
CA LYS A 77 6.00 7.63 -19.21
C LYS A 77 5.73 9.10 -18.85
N ARG A 78 4.63 9.35 -18.18
CA ARG A 78 4.25 10.66 -17.64
C ARG A 78 3.32 10.51 -16.43
N TRP A 79 3.08 11.60 -15.73
CA TRP A 79 2.11 11.66 -14.66
C TRP A 79 0.68 11.72 -15.19
N TYR A 80 -0.18 10.93 -14.57
CA TYR A 80 -1.63 10.93 -14.82
C TYR A 80 -2.36 11.11 -13.50
N ASP A 81 -3.33 12.02 -13.46
CA ASP A 81 -4.26 12.12 -12.36
C ASP A 81 -5.23 10.95 -12.42
N ALA A 82 -5.47 10.33 -11.26
CA ALA A 82 -6.31 9.16 -11.15
C ALA A 82 -7.05 9.11 -9.81
N ILE A 83 -8.11 8.34 -9.79
CA ILE A 83 -8.82 7.95 -8.56
C ILE A 83 -8.73 6.44 -8.46
N MET A 84 -8.32 5.94 -7.30
CA MET A 84 -8.39 4.52 -6.97
C MET A 84 -9.52 4.30 -5.98
N ASP A 85 -10.56 3.59 -6.40
CA ASP A 85 -11.63 3.10 -5.54
C ASP A 85 -11.23 1.73 -5.00
N VAL A 86 -11.26 1.57 -3.66
CA VAL A 86 -10.91 0.33 -2.97
C VAL A 86 -12.06 -0.09 -2.08
N ARG A 87 -12.52 -1.32 -2.23
CA ARG A 87 -13.65 -1.87 -1.49
C ARG A 87 -13.27 -3.17 -0.80
N PHE A 88 -13.75 -3.31 0.42
CA PHE A 88 -13.64 -4.50 1.23
C PHE A 88 -15.06 -5.00 1.53
N ASP A 89 -15.30 -6.27 1.34
CA ASP A 89 -16.53 -6.90 1.78
C ASP A 89 -16.44 -7.29 3.26
N LYS A 90 -17.58 -7.49 3.88
CA LYS A 90 -17.67 -8.11 5.21
C LYS A 90 -16.90 -9.42 5.23
N GLY A 91 -16.12 -9.63 6.29
CA GLY A 91 -15.30 -10.83 6.47
C GLY A 91 -13.89 -10.74 5.88
N PHE A 92 -13.50 -9.63 5.24
CA PHE A 92 -12.10 -9.40 4.89
C PHE A 92 -11.22 -9.48 6.14
N LYS A 93 -10.10 -10.16 6.03
CA LYS A 93 -9.18 -10.41 7.14
C LYS A 93 -7.80 -9.81 6.86
N THR A 94 -7.19 -9.24 7.89
CA THR A 94 -5.83 -8.72 7.87
C THR A 94 -5.18 -8.90 9.24
N ASN A 95 -3.88 -8.93 9.32
CA ASN A 95 -3.14 -8.85 10.59
C ASN A 95 -2.71 -7.42 10.93
N GLY A 96 -3.21 -6.44 10.17
CA GLY A 96 -2.86 -5.03 10.31
C GLY A 96 -1.45 -4.75 9.81
N THR A 97 -0.85 -3.68 10.31
CA THR A 97 0.50 -3.28 9.94
C THR A 97 1.52 -4.24 10.51
N SER A 98 1.99 -5.17 9.69
CA SER A 98 3.15 -6.03 9.99
C SER A 98 4.45 -5.29 9.72
N ALA A 99 4.62 -4.08 10.29
CA ALA A 99 5.88 -3.36 10.13
C ALA A 99 7.00 -4.15 10.79
N PRO A 100 8.06 -4.53 10.07
CA PRO A 100 9.21 -5.16 10.70
C PRO A 100 9.78 -4.20 11.76
N LYS A 101 10.17 -4.72 12.93
CA LYS A 101 10.82 -3.94 14.00
C LYS A 101 12.23 -3.51 13.57
N ILE A 102 12.29 -2.75 12.48
CA ILE A 102 13.53 -2.23 11.89
C ILE A 102 13.74 -0.85 12.48
N PHE A 103 14.94 -0.59 12.94
CA PHE A 103 15.36 0.73 13.45
C PHE A 103 14.58 1.24 14.67
N ASN A 104 14.02 0.38 15.51
CA ASN A 104 13.16 0.78 16.64
C ASN A 104 11.96 1.62 16.25
N LEU A 105 11.51 1.55 15.02
CA LEU A 105 10.30 2.21 14.57
C LEU A 105 9.10 1.54 15.25
N GLN A 106 8.45 2.28 16.12
CA GLN A 106 7.19 1.87 16.71
C GLN A 106 6.06 2.27 15.79
N VAL A 107 5.77 1.45 14.79
CA VAL A 107 4.59 1.62 13.96
C VAL A 107 3.49 0.74 14.56
N PRO A 108 2.39 1.31 15.07
CA PRO A 108 1.29 0.50 15.62
C PRO A 108 0.73 -0.46 14.56
N ALA A 109 0.37 -1.67 14.97
CA ALA A 109 -0.28 -2.62 14.05
C ALA A 109 -1.62 -2.09 13.56
N TYR A 110 -2.32 -1.33 14.38
CA TYR A 110 -3.55 -0.60 14.06
C TYR A 110 -3.72 0.56 15.03
N ILE A 111 -4.56 1.53 14.66
CA ILE A 111 -4.99 2.63 15.52
C ILE A 111 -6.45 2.38 15.91
N ALA A 112 -6.77 2.57 17.19
CA ALA A 112 -8.14 2.43 17.68
C ALA A 112 -9.08 3.38 16.93
N MET A 113 -10.26 2.88 16.55
CA MET A 113 -11.21 3.61 15.69
C MET A 113 -11.78 4.89 16.34
N THR A 114 -11.55 5.07 17.64
CA THR A 114 -11.87 6.30 18.37
C THR A 114 -10.92 7.45 18.10
N GLU A 115 -9.73 7.17 17.57
CA GLU A 115 -8.73 8.18 17.27
C GLU A 115 -9.03 8.89 15.94
N LYS A 116 -8.75 10.20 15.91
CA LYS A 116 -8.88 10.98 14.68
C LYS A 116 -7.95 10.39 13.59
N ASN A 117 -8.44 10.29 12.37
CA ASN A 117 -7.71 9.73 11.22
C ASN A 117 -7.33 8.23 11.35
N ALA A 118 -7.83 7.50 12.37
CA ALA A 118 -7.60 6.06 12.52
C ALA A 118 -7.99 5.28 11.27
N ASN A 119 -9.11 5.65 10.61
CA ASN A 119 -9.53 5.03 9.35
C ASN A 119 -8.48 5.17 8.25
N ILE A 120 -7.82 6.34 8.14
CA ILE A 120 -6.80 6.57 7.10
C ILE A 120 -5.56 5.72 7.40
N TYR A 121 -5.12 5.71 8.67
CA TYR A 121 -3.97 4.90 9.07
C TYR A 121 -4.21 3.41 8.80
N ASN A 122 -5.33 2.90 9.28
CA ASN A 122 -5.68 1.49 9.12
C ASN A 122 -5.88 1.13 7.65
N ALA A 123 -6.45 2.03 6.83
CA ALA A 123 -6.62 1.83 5.40
C ALA A 123 -5.31 1.50 4.68
N ALA A 124 -4.19 2.07 5.12
CA ALA A 124 -2.89 1.78 4.52
C ALA A 124 -2.57 0.28 4.56
N ALA A 125 -2.66 -0.34 5.75
CA ALA A 125 -2.39 -1.76 5.94
C ALA A 125 -3.43 -2.64 5.22
N PHE A 126 -4.73 -2.34 5.38
CA PHE A 126 -5.80 -3.12 4.76
C PHE A 126 -5.72 -3.09 3.23
N ILE A 127 -5.45 -1.92 2.63
CA ILE A 127 -5.30 -1.80 1.17
C ILE A 127 -4.07 -2.56 0.70
N HIS A 128 -2.96 -2.46 1.43
CA HIS A 128 -1.75 -3.18 1.12
C HIS A 128 -1.96 -4.70 1.15
N ASP A 129 -2.56 -5.22 2.23
CA ASP A 129 -2.86 -6.65 2.35
C ASP A 129 -3.83 -7.13 1.26
N GLY A 130 -4.86 -6.33 0.95
CA GLY A 130 -5.78 -6.64 -0.14
C GLY A 130 -5.10 -6.68 -1.51
N LEU A 131 -4.21 -5.73 -1.79
CA LEU A 131 -3.42 -5.72 -3.03
C LEU A 131 -2.45 -6.90 -3.10
N TYR A 132 -1.82 -7.25 -1.98
CA TYR A 132 -0.92 -8.41 -1.90
C TYR A 132 -1.69 -9.72 -2.12
N ALA A 133 -2.81 -9.92 -1.44
CA ALA A 133 -3.68 -11.08 -1.64
C ALA A 133 -4.15 -11.22 -3.09
N CYS A 134 -4.29 -10.11 -3.81
CA CYS A 134 -4.66 -10.08 -5.24
C CYS A 134 -3.44 -10.04 -6.18
N LYS A 135 -2.22 -10.16 -5.67
CA LYS A 135 -1.00 -10.04 -6.49
C LYS A 135 -1.01 -8.78 -7.36
N GLY A 136 -1.53 -7.68 -6.81
CA GLY A 136 -1.66 -6.41 -7.51
C GLY A 136 -2.71 -6.34 -8.60
N GLU A 137 -3.53 -7.38 -8.81
CA GLU A 137 -4.58 -7.36 -9.84
C GLU A 137 -5.65 -6.32 -9.50
N ILE A 138 -5.86 -5.40 -10.43
CA ILE A 138 -6.85 -4.32 -10.33
C ILE A 138 -7.57 -4.13 -11.67
N GLU A 139 -8.67 -3.41 -11.64
CA GLU A 139 -9.29 -2.89 -12.85
C GLU A 139 -8.77 -1.48 -13.16
N GLU A 140 -8.47 -1.18 -14.41
CA GLU A 140 -8.21 0.17 -14.91
C GLU A 140 -9.32 0.64 -15.83
N GLU A 141 -9.74 1.91 -15.68
CA GLU A 141 -10.73 2.57 -16.51
C GLU A 141 -10.24 3.95 -16.95
N GLY A 142 -10.69 4.37 -18.15
CA GLY A 142 -10.33 5.68 -18.69
C GLY A 142 -8.89 5.77 -19.17
N VAL A 143 -8.26 4.65 -19.49
CA VAL A 143 -6.88 4.62 -20.02
C VAL A 143 -6.82 5.43 -21.31
N PRO A 144 -6.02 6.51 -21.39
CA PRO A 144 -5.93 7.34 -22.57
C PRO A 144 -5.48 6.53 -23.80
N ASN A 145 -6.12 6.75 -24.93
CA ASN A 145 -5.82 6.10 -26.21
C ASN A 145 -5.99 4.57 -26.24
N ALA A 146 -6.62 3.97 -25.23
CA ALA A 146 -6.95 2.57 -25.27
C ALA A 146 -8.24 2.33 -26.04
N LYS A 147 -8.27 1.29 -26.92
CA LYS A 147 -9.49 0.87 -27.63
C LYS A 147 -10.60 0.45 -26.66
N ASN A 148 -10.24 -0.14 -25.53
CA ASN A 148 -11.15 -0.49 -24.46
C ASN A 148 -10.93 0.44 -23.28
N SER A 149 -11.99 1.09 -22.81
CA SER A 149 -11.94 1.97 -21.64
C SER A 149 -11.66 1.21 -20.33
N LYS A 150 -11.84 -0.11 -20.30
CA LYS A 150 -11.62 -0.98 -19.14
C LYS A 150 -10.65 -2.09 -19.48
N ARG A 151 -9.68 -2.34 -18.58
CA ARG A 151 -8.75 -3.47 -18.69
C ARG A 151 -8.35 -3.95 -17.31
N ARG A 152 -7.88 -5.19 -17.23
CA ARG A 152 -7.14 -5.67 -16.06
C ARG A 152 -5.71 -5.17 -16.14
N TYR A 153 -5.16 -4.81 -14.99
CA TYR A 153 -3.79 -4.40 -14.81
C TYR A 153 -3.23 -5.03 -13.54
N THR A 154 -1.94 -5.28 -13.52
CA THR A 154 -1.26 -5.79 -12.34
C THR A 154 -0.28 -4.72 -11.84
N LEU A 155 -0.55 -4.16 -10.67
CA LEU A 155 0.41 -3.33 -9.95
C LEU A 155 1.60 -4.21 -9.56
N SER A 156 2.80 -3.68 -9.71
CA SER A 156 3.98 -4.33 -9.16
C SER A 156 3.95 -4.30 -7.63
N ARG A 157 4.68 -5.20 -6.98
CA ARG A 157 4.86 -5.20 -5.54
C ARG A 157 5.30 -3.83 -5.02
N ILE A 158 6.28 -3.20 -5.70
CA ILE A 158 6.79 -1.88 -5.34
C ILE A 158 5.70 -0.80 -5.40
N GLU A 159 4.78 -0.85 -6.36
CA GLU A 159 3.66 0.07 -6.42
C GLU A 159 2.69 -0.15 -5.25
N CYS A 160 2.44 -1.39 -4.84
CA CYS A 160 1.60 -1.71 -3.68
C CYS A 160 2.24 -1.18 -2.38
N ASP A 161 3.54 -1.38 -2.19
CA ASP A 161 4.30 -0.87 -1.04
C ASP A 161 4.34 0.66 -1.02
N ASN A 162 4.43 1.29 -2.19
CA ASN A 162 4.39 2.73 -2.33
C ASN A 162 3.00 3.31 -1.94
N ILE A 163 1.90 2.64 -2.31
CA ILE A 163 0.56 3.02 -1.86
C ILE A 163 0.45 3.01 -0.33
N LEU A 164 0.98 1.98 0.34
CA LEU A 164 1.01 1.88 1.79
C LEU A 164 1.68 3.13 2.41
N SER A 165 2.90 3.45 1.99
CA SER A 165 3.67 4.56 2.55
C SER A 165 3.03 5.93 2.27
N GLU A 166 2.45 6.10 1.09
CA GLU A 166 1.77 7.33 0.70
C GLU A 166 0.49 7.57 1.55
N ILE A 167 -0.29 6.51 1.84
CA ILE A 167 -1.47 6.62 2.70
C ILE A 167 -1.04 6.93 4.15
N TRP A 168 0.01 6.28 4.67
CA TRP A 168 0.52 6.57 6.01
C TRP A 168 0.88 8.04 6.20
N ARG A 169 1.50 8.67 5.20
CA ARG A 169 1.81 10.11 5.24
C ARG A 169 0.57 11.01 5.36
N LYS A 170 -0.63 10.49 5.05
CA LYS A 170 -1.89 11.24 5.17
C LYS A 170 -2.60 11.02 6.50
N SER A 171 -2.13 10.09 7.33
CA SER A 171 -2.81 9.69 8.57
C SER A 171 -2.48 10.56 9.78
N ASP A 172 -1.41 11.36 9.73
CA ASP A 172 -0.84 12.14 10.86
C ASP A 172 -0.24 11.27 12.00
N PHE A 173 -0.30 9.93 11.90
CA PHE A 173 0.29 9.01 12.88
C PHE A 173 1.74 8.63 12.55
N VAL A 174 2.17 8.87 11.33
CA VAL A 174 3.48 8.48 10.84
C VAL A 174 4.13 9.68 10.15
N ASP A 175 5.28 10.12 10.65
CA ASP A 175 6.02 11.16 9.97
C ASP A 175 6.59 10.67 8.63
N SER A 176 6.92 11.61 7.75
CA SER A 176 7.38 11.31 6.39
C SER A 176 8.65 10.46 6.34
N LEU A 177 9.52 10.57 7.33
CA LEU A 177 10.74 9.78 7.41
C LEU A 177 10.41 8.34 7.83
N THR A 178 9.57 8.17 8.85
CA THR A 178 9.10 6.87 9.31
C THR A 178 8.34 6.14 8.20
N ALA A 179 7.48 6.84 7.45
CA ALA A 179 6.79 6.26 6.30
C ALA A 179 7.76 5.76 5.21
N LYS A 180 8.81 6.54 4.89
CA LYS A 180 9.86 6.14 3.93
C LYS A 180 10.67 4.94 4.42
N ILE A 181 11.02 4.92 5.70
CA ILE A 181 11.75 3.78 6.28
C ILE A 181 10.85 2.54 6.32
N GLY A 182 9.56 2.71 6.61
CA GLY A 182 8.56 1.65 6.54
C GLY A 182 8.46 1.06 5.13
N GLU A 183 8.36 1.89 4.10
CA GLU A 183 8.39 1.48 2.70
C GLU A 183 9.65 0.69 2.35
N LEU A 184 10.82 1.20 2.74
CA LEU A 184 12.08 0.49 2.55
C LEU A 184 12.10 -0.85 3.31
N GLY A 185 11.56 -0.87 4.52
CA GLY A 185 11.43 -2.07 5.34
C GLY A 185 10.56 -3.12 4.67
N VAL A 186 9.39 -2.75 4.19
CA VAL A 186 8.49 -3.65 3.47
C VAL A 186 9.16 -4.15 2.18
N ASN A 187 9.73 -3.26 1.38
CA ASN A 187 10.41 -3.62 0.13
C ASN A 187 11.60 -4.58 0.32
N LEU A 188 12.35 -4.44 1.41
CA LEU A 188 13.57 -5.22 1.64
C LEU A 188 13.36 -6.45 2.54
N PHE A 189 12.38 -6.42 3.44
CA PHE A 189 12.32 -7.34 4.58
C PHE A 189 10.98 -8.06 4.78
N ALA A 190 9.88 -7.64 4.16
CA ALA A 190 8.57 -8.26 4.35
C ALA A 190 8.42 -9.57 3.55
N GLY A 191 9.39 -10.47 3.68
CA GLY A 191 9.37 -11.79 3.05
C GLY A 191 9.63 -11.80 1.55
N GLY A 192 9.83 -10.62 0.94
CA GLY A 192 10.15 -10.52 -0.48
C GLY A 192 9.08 -11.14 -1.38
N GLU A 193 9.55 -11.85 -2.40
CA GLU A 193 8.67 -12.54 -3.38
C GLU A 193 7.85 -13.67 -2.75
N GLU A 194 8.35 -14.30 -1.68
CA GLU A 194 7.69 -15.45 -1.06
C GLU A 194 6.33 -15.11 -0.44
N HIS A 195 6.18 -13.95 0.23
CA HIS A 195 4.88 -13.49 0.73
C HIS A 195 3.96 -13.04 -0.40
N TRP A 196 4.52 -12.36 -1.40
CA TRP A 196 3.77 -11.96 -2.59
C TRP A 196 3.23 -13.18 -3.36
N ASP A 197 3.98 -14.27 -3.40
CA ASP A 197 3.59 -15.46 -4.15
C ASP A 197 2.66 -16.41 -3.39
N ASN A 198 2.64 -16.38 -2.06
CA ASN A 198 1.93 -17.35 -1.23
C ASN A 198 0.58 -16.85 -0.67
N ASP A 199 0.20 -15.59 -0.87
CA ASP A 199 -1.00 -15.01 -0.26
C ASP A 199 -2.25 -15.16 -1.15
N ASP A 200 -2.63 -16.41 -1.43
CA ASP A 200 -3.78 -16.74 -2.31
C ASP A 200 -5.16 -16.65 -1.61
N LEU A 201 -5.21 -16.40 -0.30
CA LEU A 201 -6.38 -16.81 0.49
C LEU A 201 -7.58 -15.85 0.46
N HIS A 202 -7.46 -14.60 0.01
CA HIS A 202 -8.53 -13.61 0.23
C HIS A 202 -8.95 -12.74 -0.96
N CYS A 203 -8.21 -12.76 -2.06
CA CYS A 203 -8.38 -11.80 -3.13
C CYS A 203 -9.77 -11.81 -3.80
N LYS A 204 -10.27 -12.99 -4.16
CA LYS A 204 -11.34 -13.03 -5.17
C LYS A 204 -12.74 -12.80 -4.62
N THR A 205 -12.92 -12.79 -3.31
CA THR A 205 -14.26 -12.78 -2.68
C THR A 205 -14.52 -11.61 -1.74
N SER A 206 -13.50 -10.87 -1.32
CA SER A 206 -13.66 -9.86 -0.27
C SER A 206 -12.90 -8.55 -0.47
N PHE A 207 -12.18 -8.42 -1.60
CA PHE A 207 -11.43 -7.21 -1.93
C PHE A 207 -11.56 -6.87 -3.41
N SER A 208 -11.68 -5.59 -3.72
CA SER A 208 -11.58 -5.09 -5.09
C SER A 208 -10.94 -3.71 -5.13
N ALA A 209 -10.13 -3.47 -6.15
CA ALA A 209 -9.53 -2.18 -6.40
C ALA A 209 -9.66 -1.80 -7.87
N LYS A 210 -9.94 -0.52 -8.13
CA LYS A 210 -10.12 0.02 -9.46
C LYS A 210 -9.48 1.39 -9.59
N ILE A 211 -8.64 1.57 -10.61
CA ILE A 211 -8.07 2.87 -10.96
C ILE A 211 -8.85 3.47 -12.14
N LYS A 212 -9.30 4.71 -11.98
CA LYS A 212 -9.91 5.52 -13.03
C LYS A 212 -9.02 6.73 -13.31
N TYR A 213 -8.48 6.80 -14.53
CA TYR A 213 -7.71 7.96 -14.98
C TYR A 213 -8.65 9.13 -15.30
N LEU A 214 -8.26 10.32 -14.85
CA LEU A 214 -8.96 11.57 -15.11
C LEU A 214 -8.50 12.15 -16.46
N LYS A 215 -9.41 12.81 -17.14
CA LYS A 215 -9.13 13.47 -18.44
C LYS A 215 -8.47 14.80 -18.22
#